data_e30265ce2299162f84b2e21ddd998a24
#
_entry.id   e30265ce2299162f84b2e21ddd998a24
#
_cell.length_a   1.000
_cell.length_b   1.000
_cell.length_c   1.000
_cell.angle_alpha   90.00
_cell.angle_beta   90.00
_cell.angle_gamma   90.00
#
_symmetry.space_group_name_H-M   'P 1'
#
loop_
_entity.id
_entity.type
_entity.pdbx_description
1 polymer ?
#
loop_
_entity_poly.entity_id
_entity_poly.type
_entity_poly.pdbx_seq_one_letter_code
_entity_poly.pdbx_strand_id
1 'polypeptide(L)'
;MGSLSKCGNSRSGTPDNFPIRANEEVVAQQEQERHENEILKQQNEELRLQNLAMKEFLKNPHKSIFEHKICIENARLKEKIHAMTIQYNQSYGLNETRMGIDMAIQTKSYLKLAPYAMDELFKLGALNDPLWNKSTHGQGETLDFKLYEWAFPPCLGPKPHGFVSEASRAKGVIPMATSDFVEALFNADRWRDMFGGMIGRCTTKVISNGARGSRNGALLLMKAEIQVFSSFVPVRVLNFIRYVNKHAEGLWVVVDYSVDFGTDRRLTRRCPSGCILQSMPNGCTKVTWIEHTEYDEQLIHENYRGLIRSGVGFGAQRWVSALLGQCKCIAPNLFESTTRCLRSLAQRMRRMFCATVCLTGWERWNLVANVPGRPRIMARMYNNFQGVSGVVMSATHSVWIAANHRHLFEMMLIKDLRSVWDVLCHTIATRDMYSFPLSQDEANFNCVSILDSNTLQAGVNQPLKVLQEASSDTTGSLIVYAIVDTPTVALVMQGGDSSRVGLLPIGLSIVPYHGESGESGSMVTVGFHRLLRNQVISNITVENINTLNRLVAQTVQGLKMLVDPLNEEGM
;
A
#
# COMPACT_ATOMS: atom_id res chain seq x y z
N MET A 1 -17.70 3.15 -89.48
CA MET A 1 -17.87 4.59 -89.28
C MET A 1 -17.17 4.91 -87.97
N GLY A 2 -16.09 5.40 -87.96
CA GLY A 2 -15.46 6.70 -88.12
C GLY A 2 -14.91 7.01 -86.73
N SER A 3 -13.82 7.35 -86.58
CA SER A 3 -12.63 8.02 -87.05
C SER A 3 -11.92 8.66 -85.83
N LEU A 4 -10.64 8.37 -85.73
CA LEU A 4 -9.54 9.33 -85.69
C LEU A 4 -9.72 10.52 -84.70
N SER A 5 -8.80 10.84 -83.84
CA SER A 5 -7.41 11.29 -84.05
C SER A 5 -6.72 11.66 -82.74
N LYS A 6 -5.55 11.26 -82.57
CA LYS A 6 -4.27 11.99 -82.60
C LYS A 6 -4.04 13.13 -81.59
N CYS A 7 -2.84 13.01 -81.04
CA CYS A 7 -1.87 13.99 -80.60
C CYS A 7 -1.86 14.16 -79.09
N GLY A 8 -0.83 13.98 -78.39
CA GLY A 8 0.62 14.17 -78.61
C GLY A 8 1.12 15.07 -77.51
N ASN A 9 2.11 14.64 -76.77
CA ASN A 9 3.28 15.35 -76.33
C ASN A 9 3.77 14.92 -74.95
N SER A 10 4.86 14.23 -75.01
CA SER A 10 6.09 14.41 -74.22
C SER A 10 6.02 15.33 -73.00
N ARG A 11 6.34 14.75 -71.86
CA ARG A 11 7.25 15.39 -70.92
C ARG A 11 7.98 14.34 -70.09
N SER A 12 9.30 14.49 -70.14
CA SER A 12 10.36 13.91 -69.33
C SER A 12 9.98 13.73 -67.86
N GLY A 13 9.85 12.50 -67.42
CA GLY A 13 9.89 12.12 -66.03
C GLY A 13 11.31 11.72 -65.64
N THR A 14 11.88 12.37 -64.66
CA THR A 14 13.12 11.99 -63.99
C THR A 14 13.00 10.55 -63.46
N PRO A 15 14.05 9.75 -63.50
CA PRO A 15 14.00 8.38 -62.98
C PRO A 15 13.91 8.39 -61.48
N ASP A 16 12.90 7.68 -60.96
CA ASP A 16 12.65 7.45 -59.55
C ASP A 16 13.85 6.76 -58.89
N ASN A 17 14.39 7.42 -57.87
CA ASN A 17 15.40 6.92 -56.95
C ASN A 17 14.84 5.90 -55.92
N PHE A 18 13.78 5.19 -56.21
CA PHE A 18 13.13 4.24 -55.32
C PHE A 18 13.89 2.92 -55.05
N PRO A 19 14.64 2.34 -55.96
CA PRO A 19 15.33 1.07 -55.70
C PRO A 19 16.61 1.19 -54.86
N ILE A 20 17.22 2.38 -54.78
CA ILE A 20 18.50 2.55 -54.04
C ILE A 20 18.24 2.67 -52.54
N ARG A 21 17.22 3.39 -52.10
CA ARG A 21 16.83 3.51 -50.66
C ARG A 21 16.34 2.20 -50.07
N ALA A 22 15.55 1.43 -50.80
CA ALA A 22 15.08 0.11 -50.36
C ALA A 22 16.26 -0.89 -50.17
N ASN A 23 17.27 -0.80 -51.00
CA ASN A 23 18.48 -1.63 -50.84
C ASN A 23 19.37 -1.20 -49.66
N GLU A 24 19.47 0.10 -49.37
CA GLU A 24 20.23 0.61 -48.20
C GLU A 24 19.54 0.25 -46.88
N GLU A 25 18.19 0.30 -46.83
CA GLU A 25 17.43 -0.13 -45.65
C GLU A 25 17.55 -1.64 -45.40
N VAL A 26 17.52 -2.46 -46.49
CA VAL A 26 17.68 -3.91 -46.38
C VAL A 26 19.12 -4.28 -45.96
N VAL A 27 20.14 -3.58 -46.43
CA VAL A 27 21.54 -3.79 -46.04
C VAL A 27 21.76 -3.38 -44.57
N ALA A 28 21.22 -2.25 -44.13
CA ALA A 28 21.27 -1.81 -42.75
C ALA A 28 20.57 -2.79 -41.81
N GLN A 29 19.43 -3.34 -42.23
CA GLN A 29 18.67 -4.35 -41.46
C GLN A 29 19.44 -5.69 -41.38
N GLN A 30 20.12 -6.11 -42.45
CA GLN A 30 20.97 -7.30 -42.45
C GLN A 30 22.23 -7.12 -41.59
N GLU A 31 22.82 -5.94 -41.56
CA GLU A 31 23.97 -5.64 -40.69
C GLU A 31 23.55 -5.64 -39.22
N GLN A 32 22.37 -5.10 -38.92
CA GLN A 32 21.77 -5.12 -37.57
C GLN A 32 21.45 -6.55 -37.11
N GLU A 33 20.86 -7.38 -37.98
CA GLU A 33 20.60 -8.80 -37.67
C GLU A 33 21.90 -9.59 -37.49
N ARG A 34 22.98 -9.28 -38.24
CA ARG A 34 24.32 -9.89 -38.03
C ARG A 34 24.90 -9.49 -36.68
N HIS A 35 24.80 -8.23 -36.31
CA HIS A 35 25.29 -7.74 -35.03
C HIS A 35 24.50 -8.35 -33.84
N GLU A 36 23.16 -8.43 -33.94
CA GLU A 36 22.32 -9.10 -32.95
C GLU A 36 22.65 -10.60 -32.84
N ASN A 37 22.86 -11.27 -33.96
CA ASN A 37 23.29 -12.68 -33.97
C ASN A 37 24.65 -12.90 -33.37
N GLU A 38 25.59 -11.96 -33.53
CA GLU A 38 26.94 -12.04 -32.93
C GLU A 38 26.90 -11.84 -31.42
N ILE A 39 26.07 -10.91 -30.93
CA ILE A 39 25.80 -10.72 -29.49
C ILE A 39 25.11 -11.96 -28.89
N LEU A 40 24.15 -12.54 -29.59
CA LEU A 40 23.46 -13.76 -29.15
C LEU A 40 24.41 -14.98 -29.14
N LYS A 41 25.35 -15.06 -30.07
CA LYS A 41 26.38 -16.12 -30.09
C LYS A 41 27.36 -15.98 -28.91
N GLN A 42 27.81 -14.76 -28.62
CA GLN A 42 28.67 -14.50 -27.46
C GLN A 42 27.95 -14.82 -26.14
N GLN A 43 26.70 -14.44 -26.02
CA GLN A 43 25.89 -14.76 -24.86
C GLN A 43 25.62 -16.26 -24.69
N ASN A 44 25.41 -16.99 -25.80
CA ASN A 44 25.27 -18.44 -25.76
C ASN A 44 26.57 -19.15 -25.37
N GLU A 45 27.73 -18.64 -25.79
CA GLU A 45 29.01 -19.19 -25.42
C GLU A 45 29.35 -18.93 -23.95
N GLU A 46 29.02 -17.73 -23.45
CA GLU A 46 29.15 -17.39 -22.03
C GLU A 46 28.21 -18.25 -21.15
N LEU A 47 26.98 -18.48 -21.58
CA LEU A 47 26.04 -19.39 -20.94
C LEU A 47 26.50 -20.85 -21.00
N ARG A 48 27.20 -21.28 -22.08
CA ARG A 48 27.80 -22.61 -22.18
C ARG A 48 28.98 -22.80 -21.23
N LEU A 49 29.84 -21.79 -21.11
CA LEU A 49 30.97 -21.80 -20.16
C LEU A 49 30.47 -21.80 -18.72
N GLN A 50 29.47 -21.01 -18.42
CA GLN A 50 28.82 -21.01 -17.11
C GLN A 50 28.16 -22.35 -16.81
N ASN A 51 27.48 -22.97 -17.78
CA ASN A 51 26.92 -24.31 -17.62
C ASN A 51 27.98 -25.43 -17.47
N LEU A 52 29.13 -25.29 -18.10
CA LEU A 52 30.26 -26.23 -17.94
C LEU A 52 30.92 -26.08 -16.56
N ALA A 53 31.19 -24.87 -16.12
CA ALA A 53 31.69 -24.56 -14.78
C ALA A 53 30.70 -25.08 -13.70
N MET A 54 29.41 -24.94 -13.97
CA MET A 54 28.31 -25.42 -13.13
C MET A 54 28.26 -26.93 -13.02
N LYS A 55 28.46 -27.66 -14.15
CA LYS A 55 28.50 -29.14 -14.17
C LYS A 55 29.68 -29.70 -13.40
N GLU A 56 30.80 -29.01 -13.37
CA GLU A 56 32.01 -29.43 -12.67
C GLU A 56 31.88 -29.22 -11.15
N PHE A 57 31.25 -28.12 -10.74
CA PHE A 57 30.91 -27.83 -9.33
C PHE A 57 29.80 -28.74 -8.74
N LEU A 58 28.92 -29.28 -9.59
CA LEU A 58 27.85 -30.18 -9.22
C LEU A 58 28.32 -31.57 -8.70
N LYS A 59 29.63 -31.83 -8.72
CA LYS A 59 30.24 -33.06 -8.18
C LYS A 59 30.54 -32.98 -6.67
N ASN A 60 30.25 -31.86 -5.99
CA ASN A 60 30.53 -31.63 -4.56
C ASN A 60 29.29 -31.55 -3.67
N PRO A 61 29.29 -32.06 -2.39
CA PRO A 61 28.13 -32.21 -1.53
C PRO A 61 27.51 -30.89 -0.98
N HIS A 62 28.04 -29.73 -1.25
CA HIS A 62 27.43 -28.41 -0.95
C HIS A 62 26.53 -27.89 -2.10
N LYS A 63 25.99 -28.76 -2.87
CA LYS A 63 25.29 -28.62 -4.13
C LYS A 63 24.10 -27.65 -4.13
N SER A 64 23.31 -27.61 -3.07
CA SER A 64 22.00 -26.95 -3.06
C SER A 64 22.08 -25.41 -3.01
N ILE A 65 23.04 -24.85 -2.25
CA ILE A 65 23.17 -23.38 -2.07
C ILE A 65 23.75 -22.71 -3.33
N PHE A 66 24.64 -23.41 -4.01
CA PHE A 66 25.31 -22.87 -5.18
C PHE A 66 24.41 -22.91 -6.44
N GLU A 67 23.65 -23.99 -6.62
CA GLU A 67 22.62 -24.11 -7.67
C GLU A 67 21.58 -23.00 -7.53
N HIS A 68 21.17 -22.70 -6.29
CA HIS A 68 20.25 -21.62 -5.99
C HIS A 68 20.82 -20.24 -6.38
N LYS A 69 22.05 -19.91 -5.98
CA LYS A 69 22.72 -18.66 -6.36
C LYS A 69 22.82 -18.48 -7.88
N ILE A 70 23.16 -19.53 -8.60
CA ILE A 70 23.30 -19.48 -10.06
C ILE A 70 21.93 -19.35 -10.74
N CYS A 71 20.90 -20.03 -10.27
CA CYS A 71 19.55 -19.85 -10.79
C CYS A 71 19.04 -18.42 -10.59
N ILE A 72 19.33 -17.82 -9.45
CA ILE A 72 18.98 -16.42 -9.16
C ILE A 72 19.75 -15.46 -10.06
N GLU A 73 21.06 -15.64 -10.19
CA GLU A 73 21.89 -14.76 -11.04
C GLU A 73 21.55 -14.91 -12.53
N ASN A 74 21.25 -16.13 -13.00
CA ASN A 74 20.76 -16.35 -14.36
C ASN A 74 19.38 -15.72 -14.60
N ALA A 75 18.48 -15.78 -13.61
CA ALA A 75 17.18 -15.09 -13.69
C ALA A 75 17.39 -13.57 -13.75
N ARG A 76 18.29 -13.02 -12.93
CA ARG A 76 18.64 -11.60 -12.89
C ARG A 76 19.32 -11.09 -14.17
N LEU A 77 20.26 -11.86 -14.71
CA LEU A 77 20.92 -11.52 -15.98
C LEU A 77 19.93 -11.52 -17.15
N LYS A 78 19.00 -12.48 -17.16
CA LYS A 78 17.91 -12.52 -18.15
C LYS A 78 16.96 -11.34 -18.00
N GLU A 79 16.63 -10.93 -16.79
CA GLU A 79 15.84 -9.70 -16.53
C GLU A 79 16.60 -8.44 -17.00
N LYS A 80 17.92 -8.38 -16.76
CA LYS A 80 18.75 -7.25 -17.19
C LYS A 80 18.85 -7.16 -18.72
N ILE A 81 19.04 -8.29 -19.39
CA ILE A 81 19.01 -8.38 -20.86
C ILE A 81 17.65 -7.96 -21.39
N HIS A 82 16.58 -8.41 -20.76
CA HIS A 82 15.21 -8.07 -21.13
C HIS A 82 14.92 -6.57 -20.95
N ALA A 83 15.34 -5.98 -19.82
CA ALA A 83 15.22 -4.54 -19.58
C ALA A 83 15.99 -3.71 -20.62
N MET A 84 17.20 -4.14 -20.98
CA MET A 84 17.99 -3.51 -22.03
C MET A 84 17.32 -3.66 -23.42
N THR A 85 16.71 -4.80 -23.70
CA THR A 85 15.97 -5.05 -24.95
C THR A 85 14.70 -4.19 -25.04
N ILE A 86 13.97 -4.00 -23.93
CA ILE A 86 12.81 -3.08 -23.90
C ILE A 86 13.27 -1.64 -24.13
N GLN A 87 14.34 -1.20 -23.49
CA GLN A 87 14.89 0.14 -23.64
C GLN A 87 15.34 0.41 -25.08
N TYR A 88 15.98 -0.58 -25.71
CA TYR A 88 16.37 -0.55 -27.13
C TYR A 88 15.14 -0.47 -28.05
N ASN A 89 14.12 -1.31 -27.83
CA ASN A 89 12.90 -1.34 -28.63
C ASN A 89 12.06 -0.07 -28.49
N GLN A 90 12.02 0.56 -27.31
CA GLN A 90 11.35 1.86 -27.09
C GLN A 90 12.05 2.99 -27.84
N SER A 91 13.38 2.91 -28.00
CA SER A 91 14.17 3.89 -28.74
C SER A 91 13.94 3.81 -30.26
N TYR A 92 13.48 2.68 -30.77
CA TYR A 92 13.33 2.40 -32.20
C TYR A 92 11.90 2.14 -32.70
N GLY A 93 10.87 2.33 -31.88
CA GLY A 93 9.45 2.35 -32.28
C GLY A 93 8.88 1.04 -32.84
N LEU A 94 9.39 -0.13 -32.42
CA LEU A 94 8.93 -1.44 -32.93
C LEU A 94 7.80 -2.05 -32.08
N ASN A 95 6.73 -2.41 -32.78
CA ASN A 95 5.33 -2.61 -32.37
C ASN A 95 4.91 -3.94 -31.68
N GLU A 96 3.74 -3.89 -31.12
CA GLU A 96 2.77 -4.75 -30.40
C GLU A 96 2.93 -6.29 -30.44
N THR A 97 3.44 -6.89 -31.48
CA THR A 97 3.62 -8.36 -31.59
C THR A 97 4.75 -8.89 -30.69
N ARG A 98 5.76 -8.06 -30.41
CA ARG A 98 6.85 -8.38 -29.47
C ARG A 98 6.42 -8.34 -28.00
N MET A 99 5.45 -7.52 -27.63
CA MET A 99 4.93 -7.42 -26.27
C MET A 99 4.37 -8.76 -25.73
N GLY A 100 3.79 -9.59 -26.61
CA GLY A 100 3.34 -10.94 -26.26
C GLY A 100 4.50 -11.92 -25.96
N ILE A 101 5.58 -11.85 -26.72
CA ILE A 101 6.77 -12.72 -26.56
C ILE A 101 7.54 -12.31 -25.30
N ASP A 102 7.70 -11.00 -25.07
CA ASP A 102 8.34 -10.43 -23.90
C ASP A 102 7.62 -10.81 -22.60
N MET A 103 6.28 -10.74 -22.61
CA MET A 103 5.47 -11.21 -21.48
C MET A 103 5.61 -12.71 -21.20
N ALA A 104 5.74 -13.53 -22.24
CA ALA A 104 5.91 -14.97 -22.07
C ALA A 104 7.29 -15.30 -21.48
N ILE A 105 8.34 -14.55 -21.84
CA ILE A 105 9.69 -14.70 -21.28
C ILE A 105 9.73 -14.23 -19.82
N GLN A 106 9.13 -13.09 -19.52
CA GLN A 106 8.98 -12.57 -18.15
C GLN A 106 8.23 -13.56 -17.26
N THR A 107 7.10 -14.07 -17.74
CA THR A 107 6.29 -15.07 -17.00
C THR A 107 7.12 -16.29 -16.66
N LYS A 108 7.95 -16.79 -17.59
CA LYS A 108 8.86 -17.93 -17.32
C LYS A 108 9.93 -17.60 -16.28
N SER A 109 10.43 -16.36 -16.25
CA SER A 109 11.40 -15.91 -15.24
C SER A 109 10.77 -15.86 -13.86
N TYR A 110 9.56 -15.29 -13.73
CA TYR A 110 8.83 -15.21 -12.47
C TYR A 110 8.48 -16.59 -11.93
N LEU A 111 8.00 -17.49 -12.78
CA LEU A 111 7.71 -18.88 -12.40
C LEU A 111 8.96 -19.62 -11.87
N LYS A 112 10.16 -19.27 -12.33
CA LYS A 112 11.40 -19.88 -11.81
C LYS A 112 11.78 -19.38 -10.42
N LEU A 113 11.51 -18.12 -10.10
CA LEU A 113 11.81 -17.54 -8.78
C LEU A 113 10.75 -17.92 -7.72
N ALA A 114 9.52 -18.17 -8.13
CA ALA A 114 8.41 -18.45 -7.22
C ALA A 114 8.67 -19.62 -6.24
N PRO A 115 9.20 -20.78 -6.66
CA PRO A 115 9.51 -21.87 -5.75
C PRO A 115 10.59 -21.52 -4.70
N TYR A 116 11.59 -20.72 -5.09
CA TYR A 116 12.66 -20.29 -4.19
C TYR A 116 12.17 -19.30 -3.16
N ALA A 117 11.39 -18.29 -3.60
CA ALA A 117 10.76 -17.34 -2.71
C ALA A 117 9.80 -18.02 -1.73
N MET A 118 9.07 -19.04 -2.17
CA MET A 118 8.17 -19.82 -1.35
C MET A 118 8.94 -20.67 -0.32
N ASP A 119 10.03 -21.35 -0.72
CA ASP A 119 10.88 -22.14 0.17
C ASP A 119 11.52 -21.26 1.25
N GLU A 120 12.02 -20.07 0.88
CA GLU A 120 12.54 -19.10 1.81
C GLU A 120 11.46 -18.66 2.81
N LEU A 121 10.28 -18.24 2.34
CA LEU A 121 9.18 -17.83 3.21
C LEU A 121 8.74 -18.95 4.15
N PHE A 122 8.66 -20.19 3.64
CA PHE A 122 8.25 -21.36 4.43
C PHE A 122 9.28 -21.66 5.53
N LYS A 123 10.58 -21.61 5.21
CA LYS A 123 11.66 -21.78 6.19
C LYS A 123 11.66 -20.69 7.25
N LEU A 124 11.48 -19.42 6.83
CA LEU A 124 11.35 -18.31 7.76
C LEU A 124 10.14 -18.47 8.70
N GLY A 125 9.04 -19.06 8.22
CA GLY A 125 7.88 -19.35 9.05
C GLY A 125 8.03 -20.50 10.01
N ALA A 126 8.83 -21.51 9.65
CA ALA A 126 9.03 -22.74 10.43
C ALA A 126 10.15 -22.62 11.47
N LEU A 127 11.22 -21.88 11.16
CA LEU A 127 12.37 -21.69 12.05
C LEU A 127 12.00 -20.71 13.20
N ASN A 128 12.54 -20.99 14.38
CA ASN A 128 12.41 -20.16 15.58
C ASN A 128 13.78 -19.61 16.02
N ASP A 129 14.05 -19.58 17.33
CA ASP A 129 15.34 -19.17 17.85
C ASP A 129 16.50 -20.00 17.24
N PRO A 130 17.64 -19.39 16.96
CA PRO A 130 18.00 -17.99 17.23
C PRO A 130 17.68 -17.03 16.07
N LEU A 131 17.03 -17.47 14.99
CA LEU A 131 16.78 -16.64 13.81
C LEU A 131 15.80 -15.50 14.07
N TRP A 132 14.81 -15.71 14.95
CA TRP A 132 13.79 -14.75 15.31
C TRP A 132 13.93 -14.31 16.78
N ASN A 133 14.11 -13.01 16.98
CA ASN A 133 14.15 -12.38 18.30
C ASN A 133 12.79 -11.78 18.64
N LYS A 134 12.36 -11.87 19.88
CA LYS A 134 11.14 -11.18 20.34
C LYS A 134 11.32 -9.67 20.17
N SER A 135 10.35 -9.02 19.56
CA SER A 135 10.37 -7.56 19.43
C SER A 135 10.30 -6.91 20.81
N THR A 136 11.17 -5.94 21.08
CA THR A 136 11.16 -5.12 22.30
C THR A 136 9.99 -4.14 22.31
N HIS A 137 9.35 -3.91 21.15
CA HIS A 137 8.36 -2.84 20.94
C HIS A 137 6.97 -3.36 20.55
N GLY A 138 6.69 -4.67 20.70
CA GLY A 138 5.37 -5.22 20.35
C GLY A 138 5.26 -6.74 20.49
N GLN A 139 4.14 -7.30 20.05
CA GLN A 139 3.87 -8.74 20.10
C GLN A 139 4.46 -9.54 18.92
N GLY A 140 5.30 -8.93 18.10
CA GLY A 140 5.93 -9.57 16.94
C GLY A 140 7.34 -10.07 17.23
N GLU A 141 7.93 -10.68 16.21
CA GLU A 141 9.32 -11.14 16.20
C GLU A 141 10.07 -10.41 15.10
N THR A 142 11.35 -10.07 15.32
CA THR A 142 12.25 -9.44 14.36
C THR A 142 13.34 -10.40 13.96
N LEU A 143 13.80 -10.31 12.69
CA LEU A 143 14.80 -11.19 12.11
C LEU A 143 16.21 -10.80 12.55
N ASP A 144 17.03 -11.79 12.92
CA ASP A 144 18.47 -11.61 13.03
C ASP A 144 19.09 -11.66 11.63
N PHE A 145 19.45 -10.49 11.08
CA PHE A 145 19.97 -10.39 9.72
C PHE A 145 21.33 -11.05 9.51
N LYS A 146 22.17 -11.17 10.56
CA LYS A 146 23.46 -11.85 10.45
C LYS A 146 23.25 -13.35 10.24
N LEU A 147 22.37 -13.94 11.01
CA LEU A 147 22.00 -15.34 10.86
C LEU A 147 21.23 -15.60 9.57
N TYR A 148 20.37 -14.67 9.16
CA TYR A 148 19.65 -14.76 7.90
C TYR A 148 20.60 -14.75 6.70
N GLU A 149 21.51 -13.79 6.61
CA GLU A 149 22.49 -13.68 5.51
C GLU A 149 23.41 -14.89 5.42
N TRP A 150 23.69 -15.54 6.55
CA TRP A 150 24.46 -16.77 6.59
C TRP A 150 23.65 -17.99 6.12
N ALA A 151 22.38 -18.09 6.50
CA ALA A 151 21.53 -19.26 6.29
C ALA A 151 20.78 -19.22 4.94
N PHE A 152 20.50 -18.02 4.41
CA PHE A 152 19.68 -17.84 3.22
C PHE A 152 20.43 -17.11 2.11
N PRO A 153 20.53 -17.70 0.91
CA PRO A 153 20.98 -16.95 -0.26
C PRO A 153 19.90 -15.91 -0.64
N PRO A 154 20.30 -14.66 -0.93
CA PRO A 154 19.31 -13.60 -1.22
C PRO A 154 18.51 -13.91 -2.49
N CYS A 155 17.23 -14.14 -2.36
CA CYS A 155 16.31 -14.49 -3.46
C CYS A 155 16.32 -13.43 -4.59
N LEU A 156 16.39 -12.15 -4.22
CA LEU A 156 16.36 -11.02 -5.15
C LEU A 156 17.77 -10.47 -5.47
N GLY A 157 18.82 -11.22 -5.18
CA GLY A 157 20.21 -10.77 -5.31
C GLY A 157 20.65 -9.82 -4.20
N PRO A 158 21.84 -9.22 -4.28
CA PRO A 158 22.41 -8.42 -3.21
C PRO A 158 21.56 -7.19 -2.89
N LYS A 159 21.60 -6.79 -1.61
CA LYS A 159 20.94 -5.57 -1.14
C LYS A 159 21.52 -4.34 -1.85
N PRO A 160 20.68 -3.42 -2.36
CA PRO A 160 21.14 -2.18 -2.96
C PRO A 160 21.98 -1.35 -1.98
N HIS A 161 22.98 -0.66 -2.49
CA HIS A 161 23.82 0.23 -1.68
C HIS A 161 22.95 1.34 -1.03
N GLY A 162 23.15 1.57 0.25
CA GLY A 162 22.39 2.58 1.02
C GLY A 162 21.03 2.11 1.55
N PHE A 163 20.59 0.89 1.19
CA PHE A 163 19.35 0.34 1.73
C PHE A 163 19.57 -0.32 3.08
N VAL A 164 18.54 -0.21 3.92
CA VAL A 164 18.41 -0.96 5.18
C VAL A 164 17.37 -2.07 5.02
N SER A 165 17.51 -3.12 5.82
CA SER A 165 16.59 -4.24 5.84
C SER A 165 15.69 -4.17 7.06
N GLU A 166 14.40 -4.46 6.87
CA GLU A 166 13.39 -4.62 7.91
C GLU A 166 12.71 -5.97 7.69
N ALA A 167 12.69 -6.83 8.71
CA ALA A 167 11.93 -8.07 8.65
C ALA A 167 11.31 -8.40 10.00
N SER A 168 10.06 -8.86 9.93
CA SER A 168 9.26 -9.18 11.10
C SER A 168 8.31 -10.35 10.83
N ARG A 169 7.94 -11.06 11.89
CA ARG A 169 6.98 -12.17 11.88
C ARG A 169 5.94 -11.97 12.95
N ALA A 170 4.68 -12.27 12.61
CA ALA A 170 3.57 -12.27 13.57
C ALA A 170 2.62 -13.45 13.30
N LYS A 171 1.93 -13.90 14.33
CA LYS A 171 1.01 -15.04 14.28
C LYS A 171 -0.36 -14.63 14.79
N GLY A 172 -1.42 -15.18 14.18
CA GLY A 172 -2.80 -14.95 14.60
C GLY A 172 -3.73 -16.06 14.17
N VAL A 173 -4.93 -16.08 14.73
CA VAL A 173 -6.00 -17.01 14.32
C VAL A 173 -7.20 -16.17 13.87
N ILE A 174 -7.69 -16.43 12.67
CA ILE A 174 -8.82 -15.70 12.09
C ILE A 174 -10.03 -16.61 11.94
N PRO A 175 -11.25 -16.15 12.24
CA PRO A 175 -12.49 -16.90 12.07
C PRO A 175 -12.95 -16.87 10.61
N MET A 176 -12.13 -17.42 9.73
CA MET A 176 -12.36 -17.50 8.28
C MET A 176 -11.74 -18.78 7.75
N ALA A 177 -12.41 -19.44 6.82
CA ALA A 177 -11.86 -20.60 6.15
C ALA A 177 -10.64 -20.22 5.29
N THR A 178 -9.65 -21.10 5.22
CA THR A 178 -8.39 -20.84 4.50
C THR A 178 -8.62 -20.58 3.01
N SER A 179 -9.57 -21.29 2.38
CA SER A 179 -9.98 -21.07 0.99
C SER A 179 -10.49 -19.66 0.75
N ASP A 180 -11.33 -19.15 1.64
CA ASP A 180 -11.95 -17.83 1.51
C ASP A 180 -10.91 -16.72 1.71
N PHE A 181 -9.93 -16.95 2.59
CA PHE A 181 -8.83 -16.02 2.78
C PHE A 181 -7.89 -16.00 1.57
N VAL A 182 -7.56 -17.15 0.99
CA VAL A 182 -6.78 -17.21 -0.26
C VAL A 182 -7.50 -16.47 -1.39
N GLU A 183 -8.82 -16.67 -1.56
CA GLU A 183 -9.62 -15.93 -2.56
C GLU A 183 -9.65 -14.41 -2.28
N ALA A 184 -9.68 -14.01 -1.01
CA ALA A 184 -9.61 -12.59 -0.66
C ALA A 184 -8.25 -11.97 -1.00
N LEU A 185 -7.16 -12.70 -0.80
CA LEU A 185 -5.81 -12.27 -1.18
C LEU A 185 -5.61 -12.23 -2.71
N PHE A 186 -6.38 -13.02 -3.45
CA PHE A 186 -6.34 -13.07 -4.91
C PHE A 186 -7.06 -11.89 -5.58
N ASN A 187 -8.04 -11.31 -4.90
CA ASN A 187 -8.83 -10.18 -5.39
C ASN A 187 -8.30 -8.86 -4.83
N ALA A 188 -7.87 -7.92 -5.70
CA ALA A 188 -7.27 -6.65 -5.31
C ALA A 188 -8.18 -5.80 -4.41
N ASP A 189 -9.48 -5.73 -4.72
CA ASP A 189 -10.42 -4.92 -3.95
C ASP A 189 -10.70 -5.53 -2.57
N ARG A 190 -10.90 -6.85 -2.51
CA ARG A 190 -11.06 -7.57 -1.23
C ARG A 190 -9.81 -7.46 -0.37
N TRP A 191 -8.63 -7.61 -0.96
CA TRP A 191 -7.35 -7.45 -0.26
C TRP A 191 -7.20 -6.03 0.29
N ARG A 192 -7.47 -4.99 -0.51
CA ARG A 192 -7.46 -3.60 -0.06
C ARG A 192 -8.47 -3.36 1.07
N ASP A 193 -9.69 -3.89 0.96
CA ASP A 193 -10.74 -3.70 1.96
C ASP A 193 -10.40 -4.43 3.27
N MET A 194 -9.76 -5.59 3.18
CA MET A 194 -9.31 -6.36 4.35
C MET A 194 -8.21 -5.64 5.13
N PHE A 195 -7.31 -4.93 4.44
CA PHE A 195 -6.23 -4.15 5.04
C PHE A 195 -6.49 -2.65 4.90
N GLY A 196 -7.74 -2.26 5.11
CA GLY A 196 -8.20 -0.89 4.93
C GLY A 196 -7.38 0.12 5.74
N GLY A 197 -6.92 1.16 5.04
CA GLY A 197 -6.03 2.15 5.58
C GLY A 197 -4.53 1.85 5.40
N MET A 198 -4.10 0.58 5.34
CA MET A 198 -2.70 0.22 5.06
C MET A 198 -2.41 0.21 3.56
N ILE A 199 -3.37 -0.21 2.76
CA ILE A 199 -3.24 -0.30 1.31
C ILE A 199 -3.99 0.88 0.68
N GLY A 200 -3.27 1.74 -0.01
CA GLY A 200 -3.82 2.83 -0.79
C GLY A 200 -4.40 2.34 -2.10
N ARG A 201 -3.67 2.50 -3.18
CA ARG A 201 -4.03 1.96 -4.50
C ARG A 201 -3.51 0.55 -4.66
N CYS A 202 -4.32 -0.32 -5.28
CA CYS A 202 -3.89 -1.66 -5.65
C CYS A 202 -4.45 -2.03 -7.03
N THR A 203 -3.62 -2.68 -7.84
CA THR A 203 -4.03 -3.27 -9.12
C THR A 203 -3.44 -4.67 -9.24
N THR A 204 -4.18 -5.56 -9.91
CA THR A 204 -3.79 -6.95 -10.10
C THR A 204 -3.92 -7.33 -11.57
N LYS A 205 -2.91 -8.04 -12.09
CA LYS A 205 -2.97 -8.72 -13.38
C LYS A 205 -2.73 -10.21 -13.15
N VAL A 206 -3.70 -11.03 -13.51
CA VAL A 206 -3.59 -12.47 -13.41
C VAL A 206 -2.64 -12.97 -14.50
N ILE A 207 -1.56 -13.66 -14.13
CA ILE A 207 -0.61 -14.32 -15.03
C ILE A 207 -1.03 -15.79 -15.17
N SER A 208 -1.35 -16.45 -14.05
CA SER A 208 -1.85 -17.82 -14.01
C SER A 208 -2.93 -17.94 -12.94
N ASN A 209 -4.03 -18.60 -13.26
CA ASN A 209 -5.10 -18.88 -12.29
C ASN A 209 -4.80 -20.08 -11.37
N GLY A 210 -3.71 -20.80 -11.62
CA GLY A 210 -3.40 -22.05 -10.93
C GLY A 210 -4.18 -23.25 -11.46
N ALA A 211 -4.17 -24.34 -10.70
CA ALA A 211 -4.89 -25.56 -11.04
C ALA A 211 -6.41 -25.32 -11.08
N ARG A 212 -7.10 -26.04 -11.98
CA ARG A 212 -8.54 -25.91 -12.20
C ARG A 212 -9.33 -26.16 -10.92
N GLY A 213 -10.19 -25.23 -10.53
CA GLY A 213 -10.98 -25.31 -9.30
C GLY A 213 -10.21 -25.02 -8.00
N SER A 214 -8.96 -24.61 -8.10
CA SER A 214 -8.09 -24.25 -6.97
C SER A 214 -7.14 -23.14 -7.38
N ARG A 215 -6.67 -22.32 -6.42
CA ARG A 215 -5.63 -21.30 -6.63
C ARG A 215 -4.21 -21.88 -6.51
N ASN A 216 -4.07 -23.19 -6.42
CA ASN A 216 -2.77 -23.84 -6.33
C ASN A 216 -1.94 -23.60 -7.60
N GLY A 217 -0.75 -23.00 -7.46
CA GLY A 217 0.09 -22.57 -8.59
C GLY A 217 -0.37 -21.27 -9.25
N ALA A 218 -1.28 -20.51 -8.64
CA ALA A 218 -1.71 -19.24 -9.16
C ALA A 218 -0.62 -18.17 -9.03
N LEU A 219 -0.51 -17.32 -10.07
CA LEU A 219 0.50 -16.28 -10.17
C LEU A 219 -0.14 -14.95 -10.58
N LEU A 220 0.08 -13.93 -9.77
CA LEU A 220 -0.43 -12.58 -9.98
C LEU A 220 0.71 -11.59 -10.07
N LEU A 221 0.61 -10.64 -11.00
CA LEU A 221 1.39 -9.43 -10.97
C LEU A 221 0.59 -8.35 -10.25
N MET A 222 1.15 -7.81 -9.17
CA MET A 222 0.49 -6.82 -8.34
C MET A 222 1.28 -5.51 -8.29
N LYS A 223 0.55 -4.41 -8.32
CA LYS A 223 1.08 -3.09 -7.98
C LYS A 223 0.28 -2.55 -6.81
N ALA A 224 0.96 -2.17 -5.73
CA ALA A 224 0.29 -1.67 -4.53
C ALA A 224 1.05 -0.49 -3.90
N GLU A 225 0.28 0.39 -3.28
CA GLU A 225 0.75 1.49 -2.42
C GLU A 225 0.52 1.07 -0.97
N ILE A 226 1.61 0.86 -0.20
CA ILE A 226 1.53 0.55 1.23
C ILE A 226 1.94 1.77 2.03
N GLN A 227 1.15 2.13 3.05
CA GLN A 227 1.24 3.42 3.73
C GLN A 227 1.21 3.30 5.25
N VAL A 228 1.91 4.23 5.91
CA VAL A 228 1.78 4.56 7.32
C VAL A 228 1.09 5.92 7.40
N PHE A 229 0.17 6.11 8.34
CA PHE A 229 -0.65 7.33 8.41
C PHE A 229 0.13 8.54 8.93
N SER A 230 1.10 8.96 8.14
CA SER A 230 1.94 10.14 8.40
C SER A 230 2.36 10.78 7.09
N SER A 231 2.47 12.11 7.11
CA SER A 231 3.03 12.86 5.99
C SER A 231 4.56 12.78 5.90
N PHE A 232 5.23 12.24 6.91
CA PHE A 232 6.68 12.14 7.01
C PHE A 232 7.24 10.76 6.65
N VAL A 233 6.35 9.80 6.37
CA VAL A 233 6.73 8.46 5.91
C VAL A 233 6.30 8.31 4.45
N PRO A 234 7.24 8.17 3.51
CA PRO A 234 6.90 7.93 2.13
C PRO A 234 6.07 6.67 1.94
N VAL A 235 5.12 6.73 1.03
CA VAL A 235 4.34 5.56 0.60
C VAL A 235 5.27 4.58 -0.12
N ARG A 236 5.22 3.31 0.26
CA ARG A 236 5.94 2.24 -0.43
C ARG A 236 5.16 1.82 -1.68
N VAL A 237 5.61 2.24 -2.84
CA VAL A 237 5.04 1.81 -4.13
C VAL A 237 5.76 0.55 -4.57
N LEU A 238 5.06 -0.59 -4.54
CA LEU A 238 5.61 -1.91 -4.79
C LEU A 238 5.03 -2.51 -6.07
N ASN A 239 5.89 -3.07 -6.91
CA ASN A 239 5.53 -4.01 -7.96
C ASN A 239 6.07 -5.39 -7.55
N PHE A 240 5.20 -6.38 -7.46
CA PHE A 240 5.59 -7.68 -6.96
C PHE A 240 4.75 -8.79 -7.59
N ILE A 241 5.31 -9.98 -7.59
CA ILE A 241 4.59 -11.20 -7.89
C ILE A 241 4.01 -11.74 -6.61
N ARG A 242 2.74 -12.15 -6.66
CA ARG A 242 2.10 -13.00 -5.66
C ARG A 242 1.96 -14.40 -6.23
N TYR A 243 2.56 -15.37 -5.55
CA TYR A 243 2.46 -16.79 -5.88
C TYR A 243 1.74 -17.53 -4.77
N VAL A 244 0.76 -18.36 -5.15
CA VAL A 244 -0.08 -19.11 -4.22
C VAL A 244 0.17 -20.59 -4.43
N ASN A 245 0.47 -21.32 -3.36
CA ASN A 245 0.71 -22.77 -3.42
C ASN A 245 0.06 -23.49 -2.24
N LYS A 246 -0.58 -24.62 -2.54
CA LYS A 246 -1.03 -25.59 -1.54
C LYS A 246 0.12 -26.54 -1.23
N HIS A 247 0.82 -26.29 -0.13
CA HIS A 247 2.01 -27.06 0.25
C HIS A 247 1.65 -28.49 0.74
N ALA A 248 0.55 -28.59 1.50
CA ALA A 248 -0.02 -29.85 1.98
C ALA A 248 -1.53 -29.69 2.18
N GLU A 249 -2.23 -30.77 2.55
CA GLU A 249 -3.64 -30.69 2.90
C GLU A 249 -3.83 -29.73 4.09
N GLY A 250 -4.70 -28.74 3.91
CA GLY A 250 -4.95 -27.69 4.91
C GLY A 250 -3.80 -26.68 5.10
N LEU A 251 -2.69 -26.76 4.35
CA LEU A 251 -1.55 -25.88 4.46
C LEU A 251 -1.30 -25.13 3.15
N TRP A 252 -1.47 -23.81 3.18
CA TRP A 252 -1.26 -22.91 2.06
C TRP A 252 -0.15 -21.92 2.33
N VAL A 253 0.56 -21.55 1.28
CA VAL A 253 1.60 -20.52 1.31
C VAL A 253 1.27 -19.50 0.24
N VAL A 254 1.25 -18.23 0.63
CA VAL A 254 1.11 -17.08 -0.28
C VAL A 254 2.37 -16.25 -0.13
N VAL A 255 3.19 -16.19 -1.18
CA VAL A 255 4.44 -15.44 -1.17
C VAL A 255 4.39 -14.29 -2.16
N ASP A 256 4.82 -13.14 -1.70
CA ASP A 256 5.01 -11.91 -2.46
C ASP A 256 6.51 -11.61 -2.57
N TYR A 257 7.00 -11.26 -3.76
CA TYR A 257 8.38 -10.83 -3.97
C TYR A 257 8.48 -9.80 -5.09
N SER A 258 9.30 -8.77 -4.89
CA SER A 258 9.46 -7.69 -5.87
C SER A 258 10.05 -8.20 -7.17
N VAL A 259 9.61 -7.58 -8.27
CA VAL A 259 10.14 -7.83 -9.61
C VAL A 259 10.56 -6.50 -10.22
N ASP A 260 11.71 -6.52 -10.92
CA ASP A 260 12.25 -5.33 -11.56
C ASP A 260 11.71 -5.19 -12.98
N PHE A 261 11.02 -4.09 -13.23
CA PHE A 261 10.54 -3.68 -14.56
C PHE A 261 11.36 -2.54 -15.15
N GLY A 262 12.67 -2.51 -14.85
CA GLY A 262 13.73 -1.81 -15.63
C GLY A 262 13.64 -0.33 -15.49
N THR A 263 13.23 0.62 -15.04
CA THR A 263 13.46 2.07 -15.17
C THR A 263 13.16 2.95 -13.95
N ASP A 264 12.38 2.49 -13.00
CA ASP A 264 12.15 3.26 -11.78
C ASP A 264 13.25 2.99 -10.76
N ARG A 265 13.94 4.02 -10.30
CA ARG A 265 14.75 3.97 -9.08
C ARG A 265 13.80 3.60 -7.93
N ARG A 266 13.70 2.31 -7.66
CA ARG A 266 12.86 1.84 -6.56
C ARG A 266 13.52 2.22 -5.25
N LEU A 267 12.74 2.91 -4.45
CA LEU A 267 13.13 3.32 -3.10
C LEU A 267 12.87 2.20 -2.08
N THR A 268 12.23 1.12 -2.53
CA THR A 268 11.82 -0.01 -1.69
C THR A 268 11.69 -1.28 -2.52
N ARG A 269 12.19 -2.41 -2.03
CA ARG A 269 11.92 -3.74 -2.60
C ARG A 269 11.42 -4.70 -1.53
N ARG A 270 10.43 -5.50 -1.89
CA ARG A 270 9.85 -6.53 -1.03
C ARG A 270 10.58 -7.83 -1.29
N CYS A 271 11.33 -8.32 -0.31
CA CYS A 271 11.91 -9.65 -0.30
C CYS A 271 10.80 -10.68 -0.06
N PRO A 272 11.07 -12.00 -0.10
CA PRO A 272 10.03 -13.00 0.14
C PRO A 272 9.24 -12.70 1.42
N SER A 273 7.99 -12.29 1.22
CA SER A 273 7.04 -11.83 2.25
C SER A 273 5.69 -12.49 2.02
N GLY A 274 4.80 -12.45 2.98
CA GLY A 274 3.46 -12.98 2.82
C GLY A 274 3.00 -13.84 3.99
N CYS A 275 2.26 -14.91 3.73
CA CYS A 275 1.67 -15.68 4.83
C CYS A 275 1.66 -17.20 4.58
N ILE A 276 1.80 -17.92 5.68
CA ILE A 276 1.56 -19.36 5.78
C ILE A 276 0.23 -19.54 6.51
N LEU A 277 -0.67 -20.28 5.89
CA LEU A 277 -2.05 -20.46 6.33
C LEU A 277 -2.29 -21.93 6.65
N GLN A 278 -2.69 -22.20 7.87
CA GLN A 278 -3.01 -23.54 8.33
C GLN A 278 -4.49 -23.62 8.71
N SER A 279 -5.22 -24.50 8.04
CA SER A 279 -6.62 -24.79 8.37
C SER A 279 -6.74 -25.42 9.76
N MET A 280 -7.72 -24.98 10.52
CA MET A 280 -8.02 -25.51 11.85
C MET A 280 -9.36 -26.27 11.83
N PRO A 281 -9.55 -27.30 12.71
CA PRO A 281 -10.78 -28.11 12.73
C PRO A 281 -12.06 -27.31 12.98
N ASN A 282 -11.97 -26.15 13.65
CA ASN A 282 -13.09 -25.26 13.96
C ASN A 282 -13.48 -24.31 12.81
N GLY A 283 -12.95 -24.53 11.60
CA GLY A 283 -13.19 -23.65 10.44
C GLY A 283 -12.41 -22.34 10.46
N CYS A 284 -11.57 -22.11 11.48
CA CYS A 284 -10.66 -20.99 11.53
C CYS A 284 -9.37 -21.26 10.73
N THR A 285 -8.60 -20.19 10.51
CA THR A 285 -7.28 -20.29 9.90
C THR A 285 -6.22 -19.72 10.84
N LYS A 286 -5.18 -20.49 11.11
CA LYS A 286 -3.96 -20.00 11.74
C LYS A 286 -3.10 -19.34 10.67
N VAL A 287 -2.75 -18.09 10.89
CA VAL A 287 -1.96 -17.25 9.99
C VAL A 287 -0.59 -17.02 10.62
N THR A 288 0.48 -17.31 9.89
CA THR A 288 1.83 -16.82 10.19
C THR A 288 2.18 -15.83 9.09
N TRP A 289 2.28 -14.55 9.42
CA TRP A 289 2.61 -13.47 8.49
C TRP A 289 4.07 -13.08 8.63
N ILE A 290 4.74 -12.87 7.51
CA ILE A 290 6.14 -12.43 7.44
C ILE A 290 6.22 -11.25 6.48
N GLU A 291 6.83 -10.18 6.91
CA GLU A 291 7.21 -9.04 6.07
C GLU A 291 8.72 -8.92 6.08
N HIS A 292 9.31 -8.87 4.90
CA HIS A 292 10.73 -8.63 4.69
C HIS A 292 10.91 -7.61 3.56
N THR A 293 11.48 -6.46 3.88
CA THR A 293 11.59 -5.33 2.95
C THR A 293 12.96 -4.69 3.07
N GLU A 294 13.51 -4.27 1.95
CA GLU A 294 14.70 -3.41 1.89
C GLU A 294 14.30 -2.06 1.31
N TYR A 295 14.77 -0.97 1.91
CA TYR A 295 14.33 0.38 1.57
C TYR A 295 15.42 1.42 1.82
N ASP A 296 15.33 2.56 1.11
CA ASP A 296 16.16 3.74 1.34
C ASP A 296 15.62 4.51 2.55
N GLU A 297 16.36 4.44 3.67
CA GLU A 297 15.97 5.09 4.92
C GLU A 297 16.14 6.60 4.91
N GLN A 298 16.96 7.17 4.02
CA GLN A 298 17.22 8.61 3.97
C GLN A 298 15.96 9.41 3.64
N LEU A 299 14.99 8.77 2.99
CA LEU A 299 13.70 9.37 2.65
C LEU A 299 12.72 9.46 3.82
N ILE A 300 13.00 8.77 4.94
CA ILE A 300 12.14 8.73 6.10
C ILE A 300 12.64 9.77 7.10
N HIS A 301 11.72 10.63 7.56
CA HIS A 301 12.02 11.60 8.61
C HIS A 301 12.56 10.89 9.86
N GLU A 302 13.59 11.43 10.47
CA GLU A 302 14.33 10.81 11.59
C GLU A 302 13.43 10.31 12.71
N ASN A 303 12.42 11.09 13.11
CA ASN A 303 11.46 10.72 14.15
C ASN A 303 10.63 9.46 13.82
N TYR A 304 10.63 9.00 12.58
CA TYR A 304 9.90 7.79 12.16
C TYR A 304 10.80 6.60 11.86
N ARG A 305 12.12 6.78 11.82
CA ARG A 305 13.06 5.68 11.52
C ARG A 305 12.97 4.57 12.55
N GLY A 306 12.92 4.91 13.85
CA GLY A 306 12.72 3.94 14.93
C GLY A 306 11.43 3.14 14.78
N LEU A 307 10.30 3.81 14.45
CA LEU A 307 9.02 3.15 14.18
C LEU A 307 9.10 2.16 13.02
N ILE A 308 9.82 2.52 11.95
CA ILE A 308 9.94 1.65 10.77
C ILE A 308 10.87 0.47 11.08
N ARG A 309 12.04 0.72 11.66
CA ARG A 309 13.02 -0.33 12.04
C ARG A 309 12.44 -1.37 13.01
N SER A 310 11.55 -0.95 13.91
CA SER A 310 10.89 -1.86 14.85
C SER A 310 9.87 -2.81 14.20
N GLY A 311 9.54 -2.63 12.92
CA GLY A 311 8.51 -3.38 12.22
C GLY A 311 7.07 -2.98 12.57
N VAL A 312 6.85 -2.02 13.45
CA VAL A 312 5.49 -1.55 13.81
C VAL A 312 4.85 -0.78 12.66
N GLY A 313 5.64 -0.04 11.86
CA GLY A 313 5.13 0.78 10.77
C GLY A 313 4.58 -0.03 9.59
N PHE A 314 5.36 -0.98 9.07
CA PHE A 314 5.02 -1.79 7.89
C PHE A 314 5.06 -3.30 8.14
N GLY A 315 5.52 -3.74 9.31
CA GLY A 315 5.83 -5.13 9.59
C GLY A 315 4.61 -6.03 9.83
N ALA A 316 4.90 -7.31 10.01
CA ALA A 316 3.93 -8.40 10.08
C ALA A 316 2.87 -8.22 11.17
N GLN A 317 3.23 -7.63 12.33
CA GLN A 317 2.28 -7.37 13.42
C GLN A 317 1.13 -6.49 12.95
N ARG A 318 1.42 -5.44 12.18
CA ARG A 318 0.39 -4.53 11.66
C ARG A 318 -0.56 -5.23 10.69
N TRP A 319 -0.04 -6.13 9.85
CA TRP A 319 -0.87 -6.92 8.93
C TRP A 319 -1.80 -7.87 9.71
N VAL A 320 -1.27 -8.57 10.71
CA VAL A 320 -2.06 -9.48 11.54
C VAL A 320 -3.11 -8.73 12.37
N SER A 321 -2.75 -7.58 12.96
CA SER A 321 -3.70 -6.75 13.73
C SER A 321 -4.83 -6.22 12.86
N ALA A 322 -4.51 -5.69 11.67
CA ALA A 322 -5.50 -5.23 10.71
C ALA A 322 -6.44 -6.37 10.27
N LEU A 323 -5.88 -7.55 9.99
CA LEU A 323 -6.64 -8.74 9.62
C LEU A 323 -7.59 -9.19 10.72
N LEU A 324 -7.12 -9.28 11.95
CA LEU A 324 -7.92 -9.66 13.12
C LEU A 324 -9.07 -8.66 13.35
N GLY A 325 -8.78 -7.37 13.25
CA GLY A 325 -9.77 -6.30 13.36
C GLY A 325 -10.89 -6.42 12.30
N GLN A 326 -10.56 -6.78 11.07
CA GLN A 326 -11.53 -6.96 9.99
C GLN A 326 -12.31 -8.28 10.10
N CYS A 327 -11.65 -9.39 10.41
CA CYS A 327 -12.30 -10.71 10.46
C CYS A 327 -13.32 -10.81 11.61
N LYS A 328 -13.03 -10.20 12.76
CA LYS A 328 -13.99 -10.11 13.88
C LYS A 328 -15.25 -9.33 13.51
N CYS A 329 -15.12 -8.40 12.59
CA CYS A 329 -16.23 -7.63 12.06
C CYS A 329 -17.10 -8.39 11.02
N ILE A 330 -16.64 -9.50 10.47
CA ILE A 330 -17.32 -10.26 9.39
C ILE A 330 -18.27 -11.35 9.96
N ALA A 331 -18.31 -11.56 11.28
CA ALA A 331 -19.23 -12.54 11.89
C ALA A 331 -20.68 -12.32 11.37
N PRO A 332 -21.24 -13.26 10.59
CA PRO A 332 -22.35 -12.95 9.66
C PRO A 332 -23.71 -12.76 10.28
N ASN A 333 -23.92 -13.07 11.54
CA ASN A 333 -25.26 -13.31 12.08
C ASN A 333 -25.78 -12.26 13.07
N LEU A 334 -25.12 -11.11 13.25
CA LEU A 334 -25.49 -10.16 14.30
C LEU A 334 -25.88 -8.75 13.83
N PHE A 335 -25.80 -8.45 12.53
CA PHE A 335 -26.01 -7.06 12.11
C PHE A 335 -27.21 -6.88 11.18
N GLU A 336 -28.16 -6.10 11.63
CA GLU A 336 -29.22 -5.51 10.83
C GLU A 336 -28.64 -4.75 9.64
N SER A 337 -29.41 -4.60 8.57
CA SER A 337 -29.04 -3.87 7.34
C SER A 337 -28.44 -2.49 7.63
N THR A 338 -28.97 -1.79 8.61
CA THR A 338 -28.53 -0.48 9.12
C THR A 338 -27.07 -0.46 9.52
N THR A 339 -26.64 -1.40 10.36
CA THR A 339 -25.25 -1.49 10.85
C THR A 339 -24.28 -1.75 9.71
N ARG A 340 -24.67 -2.57 8.74
CA ARG A 340 -23.86 -2.86 7.55
C ARG A 340 -23.63 -1.60 6.70
N CYS A 341 -24.67 -0.81 6.48
CA CYS A 341 -24.57 0.43 5.69
C CYS A 341 -23.74 1.49 6.39
N LEU A 342 -23.93 1.70 7.68
CA LEU A 342 -23.11 2.63 8.48
C LEU A 342 -21.65 2.22 8.54
N ARG A 343 -21.37 0.91 8.68
CA ARG A 343 -20.02 0.37 8.61
C ARG A 343 -19.35 0.64 7.27
N SER A 344 -20.05 0.39 6.16
CA SER A 344 -19.54 0.67 4.82
C SER A 344 -19.21 2.15 4.64
N LEU A 345 -20.07 3.03 5.15
CA LEU A 345 -19.85 4.49 5.14
C LEU A 345 -18.62 4.87 5.98
N ALA A 346 -18.50 4.35 7.19
CA ALA A 346 -17.36 4.60 8.09
C ALA A 346 -16.03 4.09 7.48
N GLN A 347 -16.02 2.90 6.90
CA GLN A 347 -14.84 2.37 6.20
C GLN A 347 -14.44 3.23 5.00
N ARG A 348 -15.40 3.76 4.25
CA ARG A 348 -15.12 4.71 3.17
C ARG A 348 -14.53 6.00 3.70
N MET A 349 -15.08 6.55 4.79
CA MET A 349 -14.57 7.73 5.49
C MET A 349 -13.11 7.53 5.92
N ARG A 350 -12.80 6.41 6.58
CA ARG A 350 -11.44 6.04 6.97
C ARG A 350 -10.49 5.97 5.79
N ARG A 351 -10.89 5.29 4.70
CA ARG A 351 -10.06 5.19 3.49
C ARG A 351 -9.76 6.56 2.89
N MET A 352 -10.76 7.45 2.82
CA MET A 352 -10.58 8.81 2.33
C MET A 352 -9.59 9.60 3.20
N PHE A 353 -9.71 9.52 4.51
CA PHE A 353 -8.79 10.16 5.44
C PHE A 353 -7.35 9.66 5.23
N CYS A 354 -7.15 8.35 5.27
CA CYS A 354 -5.83 7.73 5.11
C CYS A 354 -5.19 8.08 3.75
N ALA A 355 -5.99 8.02 2.67
CA ALA A 355 -5.52 8.38 1.33
C ALA A 355 -5.06 9.83 1.24
N THR A 356 -5.72 10.75 1.93
CA THR A 356 -5.35 12.17 1.93
C THR A 356 -4.11 12.43 2.77
N VAL A 357 -4.01 11.84 3.96
CA VAL A 357 -2.82 11.97 4.81
C VAL A 357 -1.57 11.49 4.08
N CYS A 358 -1.66 10.37 3.37
CA CYS A 358 -0.55 9.74 2.66
C CYS A 358 -0.42 10.17 1.19
N LEU A 359 -1.35 10.97 0.65
CA LEU A 359 -1.43 11.38 -0.75
C LEU A 359 -1.51 10.18 -1.72
N THR A 360 -2.22 9.13 -1.32
CA THR A 360 -2.47 7.94 -2.13
C THR A 360 -3.83 8.03 -2.83
N GLY A 361 -4.09 7.10 -3.75
CA GLY A 361 -5.36 7.03 -4.45
C GLY A 361 -5.33 7.64 -5.85
N TRP A 362 -6.51 7.77 -6.47
CA TRP A 362 -6.66 8.23 -7.87
C TRP A 362 -6.73 9.74 -8.02
N GLU A 363 -6.90 10.46 -6.91
CA GLU A 363 -7.09 11.91 -6.89
C GLU A 363 -5.74 12.63 -6.93
N ARG A 364 -5.65 13.64 -7.78
CA ARG A 364 -4.43 14.47 -7.89
C ARG A 364 -4.52 15.62 -6.90
N TRP A 365 -3.59 15.63 -5.96
CA TRP A 365 -3.41 16.71 -5.01
C TRP A 365 -2.33 17.68 -5.49
N ASN A 366 -2.59 18.98 -5.38
CA ASN A 366 -1.63 20.05 -5.64
C ASN A 366 -1.09 20.56 -4.31
N LEU A 367 0.23 20.70 -4.22
CA LEU A 367 0.88 21.28 -3.06
C LEU A 367 0.61 22.79 -3.04
N VAL A 368 0.04 23.28 -1.94
CA VAL A 368 -0.25 24.70 -1.71
C VAL A 368 0.79 25.32 -0.78
N ALA A 369 1.13 24.64 0.32
CA ALA A 369 2.15 25.07 1.26
C ALA A 369 2.80 23.89 1.97
N ASN A 370 4.13 23.94 2.15
CA ASN A 370 4.91 22.97 2.92
C ASN A 370 6.07 23.71 3.59
N VAL A 371 5.83 24.23 4.77
CA VAL A 371 6.81 24.98 5.56
C VAL A 371 7.24 24.12 6.76
N PRO A 372 8.54 23.97 7.04
CA PRO A 372 9.00 23.21 8.21
C PRO A 372 8.33 23.68 9.50
N GLY A 373 7.91 22.73 10.34
CA GLY A 373 7.20 23.01 11.60
C GLY A 373 5.74 23.46 11.46
N ARG A 374 5.21 23.53 10.23
CA ARG A 374 3.81 23.86 9.95
C ARG A 374 3.10 22.72 9.22
N PRO A 375 1.76 22.68 9.24
CA PRO A 375 0.99 21.71 8.46
C PRO A 375 1.30 21.78 6.96
N ARG A 376 1.43 20.62 6.34
CA ARG A 376 1.44 20.50 4.87
C ARG A 376 0.04 20.77 4.35
N ILE A 377 -0.12 21.75 3.47
CA ILE A 377 -1.40 22.12 2.86
C ILE A 377 -1.44 21.63 1.42
N MET A 378 -2.47 20.86 1.10
CA MET A 378 -2.74 20.33 -0.23
C MET A 378 -4.12 20.79 -0.69
N ALA A 379 -4.35 20.86 -2.00
CA ALA A 379 -5.64 21.20 -2.58
C ALA A 379 -5.94 20.34 -3.80
N ARG A 380 -7.22 20.04 -4.01
CA ARG A 380 -7.73 19.40 -5.22
C ARG A 380 -9.08 19.91 -5.63
N MET A 381 -9.40 19.80 -6.90
CA MET A 381 -10.76 20.07 -7.38
C MET A 381 -11.71 18.99 -6.87
N TYR A 382 -12.92 19.41 -6.53
CA TYR A 382 -13.98 18.55 -6.02
C TYR A 382 -15.27 18.81 -6.80
N ASN A 383 -15.82 17.73 -7.35
CA ASN A 383 -17.14 17.74 -7.96
C ASN A 383 -17.88 16.51 -7.45
N ASN A 384 -19.07 16.68 -6.89
CA ASN A 384 -19.91 15.56 -6.48
C ASN A 384 -21.11 15.37 -7.43
N PHE A 385 -21.78 14.23 -7.29
CA PHE A 385 -22.96 13.89 -8.09
C PHE A 385 -24.18 14.82 -7.81
N GLN A 386 -24.13 15.61 -6.74
CA GLN A 386 -25.20 16.56 -6.36
C GLN A 386 -24.94 17.98 -6.89
N GLY A 387 -23.96 18.15 -7.80
CA GLY A 387 -23.62 19.43 -8.38
C GLY A 387 -22.85 20.38 -7.48
N VAL A 388 -22.38 19.92 -6.31
CA VAL A 388 -21.49 20.73 -5.47
C VAL A 388 -20.09 20.66 -6.06
N SER A 389 -19.61 21.80 -6.51
CA SER A 389 -18.24 21.99 -7.03
C SER A 389 -17.43 22.91 -6.13
N GLY A 390 -16.11 22.81 -6.21
CA GLY A 390 -15.21 23.67 -5.45
C GLY A 390 -13.82 23.08 -5.29
N VAL A 391 -13.12 23.51 -4.26
CA VAL A 391 -11.78 23.04 -3.90
C VAL A 391 -11.83 22.40 -2.52
N VAL A 392 -11.39 21.16 -2.40
CA VAL A 392 -11.08 20.57 -1.10
C VAL A 392 -9.63 20.88 -0.77
N MET A 393 -9.44 21.58 0.35
CA MET A 393 -8.14 21.76 0.98
C MET A 393 -7.93 20.73 2.08
N SER A 394 -6.72 20.23 2.21
CA SER A 394 -6.28 19.33 3.27
C SER A 394 -5.09 19.91 4.00
N ALA A 395 -5.12 19.90 5.33
CA ALA A 395 -3.98 20.20 6.20
C ALA A 395 -3.58 18.95 6.97
N THR A 396 -2.29 18.59 6.95
CA THR A 396 -1.77 17.42 7.65
C THR A 396 -0.52 17.81 8.43
N HIS A 397 -0.46 17.44 9.70
CA HIS A 397 0.68 17.69 10.58
C HIS A 397 0.92 16.52 11.52
N SER A 398 2.19 16.19 11.76
CA SER A 398 2.57 15.16 12.71
C SER A 398 3.39 15.76 13.83
N VAL A 399 3.12 15.33 15.07
CA VAL A 399 3.75 15.84 16.29
C VAL A 399 3.98 14.68 17.27
N TRP A 400 5.08 14.76 18.00
CA TRP A 400 5.34 13.86 19.11
C TRP A 400 4.59 14.32 20.36
N ILE A 401 4.02 13.35 21.11
CA ILE A 401 3.32 13.56 22.38
C ILE A 401 3.84 12.53 23.39
N ALA A 402 4.15 12.99 24.61
CA ALA A 402 4.71 12.19 25.71
C ALA A 402 3.64 11.33 26.40
N ALA A 403 2.92 10.52 25.62
CA ALA A 403 1.90 9.61 26.15
C ALA A 403 1.87 8.30 25.33
N ASN A 404 1.56 7.20 26.00
CA ASN A 404 1.28 5.93 25.32
C ASN A 404 0.09 6.09 24.37
N HIS A 405 0.18 5.53 23.16
CA HIS A 405 -0.82 5.68 22.11
C HIS A 405 -2.22 5.20 22.54
N ARG A 406 -2.30 4.13 23.31
CA ARG A 406 -3.57 3.57 23.80
C ARG A 406 -4.18 4.46 24.87
N HIS A 407 -3.37 4.92 25.83
CA HIS A 407 -3.84 5.84 26.86
C HIS A 407 -4.35 7.16 26.29
N LEU A 408 -3.59 7.76 25.37
CA LEU A 408 -4.04 8.97 24.66
C LEU A 408 -5.34 8.74 23.89
N PHE A 409 -5.47 7.60 23.20
CA PHE A 409 -6.67 7.22 22.49
C PHE A 409 -7.87 7.08 23.42
N GLU A 410 -7.72 6.42 24.57
CA GLU A 410 -8.77 6.24 25.58
C GLU A 410 -9.25 7.59 26.13
N MET A 411 -8.33 8.50 26.45
CA MET A 411 -8.65 9.87 26.89
C MET A 411 -9.44 10.63 25.82
N MET A 412 -9.08 10.51 24.56
CA MET A 412 -9.78 11.16 23.46
C MET A 412 -11.20 10.63 23.23
N LEU A 413 -11.50 9.41 23.67
CA LEU A 413 -12.85 8.84 23.60
C LEU A 413 -13.76 9.28 24.77
N ILE A 414 -13.19 9.85 25.83
CA ILE A 414 -13.98 10.40 26.94
C ILE A 414 -14.73 11.64 26.42
N LYS A 415 -16.06 11.60 26.52
CA LYS A 415 -16.95 12.61 25.94
C LYS A 415 -16.68 14.00 26.49
N ASP A 416 -16.51 14.10 27.79
CA ASP A 416 -16.30 15.37 28.50
C ASP A 416 -14.96 16.03 28.09
N LEU A 417 -13.96 15.21 27.72
CA LEU A 417 -12.66 15.69 27.27
C LEU A 417 -12.64 16.04 25.76
N ARG A 418 -13.69 15.71 25.01
CA ARG A 418 -13.72 15.97 23.58
C ARG A 418 -13.58 17.47 23.25
N SER A 419 -14.19 18.33 24.03
CA SER A 419 -14.11 19.79 23.85
C SER A 419 -12.69 20.35 24.05
N VAL A 420 -11.81 19.62 24.72
CA VAL A 420 -10.43 20.02 24.95
C VAL A 420 -9.60 19.90 23.65
N TRP A 421 -9.77 18.81 22.90
CA TRP A 421 -8.93 18.51 21.74
C TRP A 421 -9.63 18.70 20.38
N ASP A 422 -10.96 18.55 20.30
CA ASP A 422 -11.71 18.65 19.05
C ASP A 422 -12.21 20.09 18.84
N VAL A 423 -11.43 20.88 18.13
CA VAL A 423 -11.73 22.30 17.88
C VAL A 423 -13.04 22.57 17.16
N LEU A 424 -13.61 21.57 16.47
CA LEU A 424 -14.92 21.71 15.85
C LEU A 424 -16.06 21.43 16.83
N CYS A 425 -15.74 20.80 17.95
CA CYS A 425 -16.70 20.40 18.97
C CYS A 425 -16.66 21.23 20.25
N HIS A 426 -15.93 22.36 20.29
CA HIS A 426 -15.89 23.26 21.46
C HIS A 426 -17.28 23.73 21.96
N THR A 427 -18.28 23.70 21.09
CA THR A 427 -19.65 24.13 21.42
C THR A 427 -20.63 22.96 21.40
N ILE A 428 -20.17 21.74 21.20
CA ILE A 428 -21.01 20.59 20.93
C ILE A 428 -20.95 19.63 22.10
N ALA A 429 -21.99 19.63 22.94
CA ALA A 429 -22.25 18.49 23.81
C ALA A 429 -22.61 17.28 22.92
N THR A 430 -21.67 16.35 22.76
CA THR A 430 -21.90 15.15 21.96
C THR A 430 -22.58 14.10 22.82
N ARG A 431 -23.79 13.72 22.44
CA ARG A 431 -24.50 12.59 23.03
C ARG A 431 -24.44 11.43 22.04
N ASP A 432 -24.10 10.20 22.50
CA ASP A 432 -24.20 9.04 21.61
C ASP A 432 -25.67 8.81 21.24
N MET A 433 -25.94 8.94 19.97
CA MET A 433 -27.23 8.58 19.41
C MET A 433 -27.28 7.08 19.08
N TYR A 434 -26.18 6.58 18.53
CA TYR A 434 -26.01 5.20 18.14
C TYR A 434 -24.51 4.84 18.17
N SER A 435 -24.18 3.76 18.85
CA SER A 435 -22.80 3.27 18.91
C SER A 435 -22.82 1.74 18.85
N PHE A 436 -22.01 1.18 18.00
CA PHE A 436 -21.87 -0.27 17.90
C PHE A 436 -20.40 -0.67 17.82
N PRO A 437 -19.97 -1.54 18.73
CA PRO A 437 -18.63 -2.08 18.70
C PRO A 437 -18.51 -3.05 17.52
N LEU A 438 -17.44 -2.91 16.75
CA LEU A 438 -17.04 -3.85 15.69
C LEU A 438 -16.12 -4.95 16.25
N SER A 439 -15.46 -4.68 17.38
CA SER A 439 -14.65 -5.65 18.15
C SER A 439 -14.74 -5.30 19.64
N GLN A 440 -14.88 -6.33 20.48
CA GLN A 440 -14.93 -6.20 21.95
C GLN A 440 -13.69 -6.80 22.64
N ASP A 441 -12.62 -7.05 21.90
CA ASP A 441 -11.39 -7.59 22.46
C ASP A 441 -10.58 -6.47 23.12
N GLU A 442 -10.08 -6.68 24.32
CA GLU A 442 -9.24 -5.72 25.03
C GLU A 442 -7.98 -5.32 24.22
N ALA A 443 -7.46 -6.22 23.38
CA ALA A 443 -6.31 -5.96 22.53
C ALA A 443 -6.64 -5.17 21.26
N ASN A 444 -7.91 -5.22 20.76
CA ASN A 444 -8.32 -4.61 19.50
C ASN A 444 -9.67 -3.93 19.68
N PHE A 445 -9.64 -2.63 19.85
CA PHE A 445 -10.85 -1.81 19.90
C PHE A 445 -11.24 -1.37 18.50
N ASN A 446 -12.52 -1.49 18.15
CA ASN A 446 -13.07 -0.89 16.94
C ASN A 446 -14.56 -0.57 17.16
N CYS A 447 -14.93 0.68 16.92
CA CYS A 447 -16.29 1.17 17.14
C CYS A 447 -16.69 2.18 16.06
N VAL A 448 -17.94 2.09 15.61
CA VAL A 448 -18.57 3.14 14.79
C VAL A 448 -19.69 3.79 15.62
N SER A 449 -19.69 5.10 15.66
CA SER A 449 -20.66 5.89 16.43
C SER A 449 -21.29 6.99 15.58
N ILE A 450 -22.57 7.25 15.84
CA ILE A 450 -23.26 8.48 15.42
C ILE A 450 -23.44 9.32 16.67
N LEU A 451 -22.82 10.48 16.68
CA LEU A 451 -22.91 11.42 17.80
C LEU A 451 -23.88 12.53 17.42
N ASP A 452 -24.72 12.91 18.37
CA ASP A 452 -25.61 14.05 18.25
C ASP A 452 -24.83 15.36 18.48
N SER A 453 -25.05 16.32 17.61
CA SER A 453 -24.44 17.64 17.72
C SER A 453 -25.54 18.66 17.97
N ASN A 454 -25.45 19.41 19.06
CA ASN A 454 -26.38 20.51 19.34
C ASN A 454 -26.08 21.76 18.50
N THR A 455 -25.11 21.72 17.59
CA THR A 455 -24.73 22.87 16.77
C THR A 455 -25.69 23.02 15.59
N LEU A 456 -26.38 24.12 15.55
CA LEU A 456 -27.07 24.60 14.36
C LEU A 456 -26.05 25.30 13.46
N GLN A 457 -25.79 24.75 12.28
CA GLN A 457 -25.00 25.48 11.30
C GLN A 457 -25.81 26.69 10.80
N ALA A 458 -25.21 27.87 10.75
CA ALA A 458 -25.87 29.06 10.26
C ALA A 458 -26.49 28.81 8.88
N GLY A 459 -27.82 28.90 8.78
CA GLY A 459 -28.59 28.63 7.57
C GLY A 459 -29.10 27.19 7.39
N VAL A 460 -28.87 26.27 8.34
CA VAL A 460 -29.41 24.92 8.33
C VAL A 460 -30.27 24.71 9.59
N ASN A 461 -31.55 24.57 9.41
CA ASN A 461 -32.52 24.41 10.51
C ASN A 461 -32.54 22.99 11.12
N GLN A 462 -31.57 22.12 10.82
CA GLN A 462 -31.53 20.77 11.31
C GLN A 462 -30.22 20.48 12.06
N PRO A 463 -30.30 19.71 13.16
CA PRO A 463 -29.09 19.33 13.90
C PRO A 463 -28.19 18.48 13.02
N LEU A 464 -26.89 18.78 13.09
CA LEU A 464 -25.84 18.01 12.43
C LEU A 464 -25.54 16.75 13.26
N LYS A 465 -25.07 15.72 12.61
CA LYS A 465 -24.57 14.49 13.21
C LYS A 465 -23.08 14.35 12.96
N VAL A 466 -22.39 13.66 13.84
CA VAL A 466 -20.99 13.27 13.64
C VAL A 466 -20.94 11.76 13.45
N LEU A 467 -20.58 11.32 12.25
CA LEU A 467 -20.18 9.93 12.01
C LEU A 467 -18.74 9.78 12.46
N GLN A 468 -18.45 8.87 13.36
CA GLN A 468 -17.10 8.58 13.87
C GLN A 468 -16.78 7.10 13.73
N GLU A 469 -15.55 6.79 13.31
CA GLU A 469 -14.91 5.49 13.45
C GLU A 469 -13.67 5.65 14.33
N ALA A 470 -13.60 4.84 15.39
CA ALA A 470 -12.47 4.81 16.31
C ALA A 470 -11.93 3.39 16.42
N SER A 471 -10.64 3.21 16.21
CA SER A 471 -9.98 1.91 16.28
C SER A 471 -8.61 2.01 16.96
N SER A 472 -8.25 1.00 17.74
CA SER A 472 -6.95 0.88 18.39
C SER A 472 -6.53 -0.58 18.44
N ASP A 473 -5.26 -0.82 18.12
CA ASP A 473 -4.59 -2.11 18.27
C ASP A 473 -3.15 -1.93 18.79
N THR A 474 -2.39 -2.99 18.83
CA THR A 474 -0.99 -2.94 19.33
C THR A 474 -0.05 -2.13 18.45
N THR A 475 -0.44 -1.76 17.24
CA THR A 475 0.39 -1.04 16.28
C THR A 475 0.01 0.44 16.16
N GLY A 476 -1.11 0.84 16.75
CA GLY A 476 -1.53 2.23 16.78
C GLY A 476 -3.04 2.40 16.93
N SER A 477 -3.45 3.65 16.95
CA SER A 477 -4.85 4.04 17.09
C SER A 477 -5.25 5.04 16.02
N LEU A 478 -6.53 5.05 15.68
CA LEU A 478 -7.09 5.92 14.66
C LEU A 478 -8.47 6.42 15.11
N ILE A 479 -8.70 7.71 15.04
CA ILE A 479 -10.02 8.33 15.18
C ILE A 479 -10.29 9.13 13.92
N VAL A 480 -11.33 8.77 13.18
CA VAL A 480 -11.77 9.51 11.98
C VAL A 480 -13.24 9.83 12.11
N TYR A 481 -13.59 11.07 11.82
CA TYR A 481 -14.98 11.50 11.88
C TYR A 481 -15.31 12.48 10.75
N ALA A 482 -16.58 12.59 10.42
CA ALA A 482 -17.11 13.57 9.49
C ALA A 482 -18.44 14.11 9.98
N ILE A 483 -18.66 15.40 9.74
CA ILE A 483 -19.95 16.02 9.96
C ILE A 483 -20.88 15.64 8.81
N VAL A 484 -22.04 15.11 9.14
CA VAL A 484 -23.07 14.67 8.19
C VAL A 484 -24.44 15.24 8.60
N ASP A 485 -25.31 15.51 7.65
CA ASP A 485 -26.66 15.95 7.95
C ASP A 485 -27.57 14.80 8.39
N THR A 486 -28.59 15.12 9.16
CA THR A 486 -29.55 14.14 9.71
C THR A 486 -30.29 13.35 8.62
N PRO A 487 -30.76 13.95 7.50
CA PRO A 487 -31.39 13.20 6.42
C PRO A 487 -30.45 12.16 5.79
N THR A 488 -29.19 12.50 5.60
CA THR A 488 -28.18 11.59 5.06
C THR A 488 -27.95 10.38 5.97
N VAL A 489 -27.84 10.62 7.29
CA VAL A 489 -27.72 9.52 8.28
C VAL A 489 -28.95 8.64 8.24
N ALA A 490 -30.18 9.23 8.26
CA ALA A 490 -31.43 8.48 8.20
C ALA A 490 -31.54 7.63 6.93
N LEU A 491 -31.16 8.17 5.77
CA LEU A 491 -31.12 7.46 4.48
C LEU A 491 -30.22 6.22 4.57
N VAL A 492 -29.00 6.38 5.07
CA VAL A 492 -28.03 5.29 5.19
C VAL A 492 -28.51 4.24 6.19
N MET A 493 -29.09 4.65 7.31
CA MET A 493 -29.65 3.74 8.30
C MET A 493 -30.84 2.93 7.76
N GLN A 494 -31.58 3.44 6.78
CA GLN A 494 -32.66 2.73 6.09
C GLN A 494 -32.17 1.84 4.93
N GLY A 495 -30.85 1.69 4.76
CA GLY A 495 -30.29 0.86 3.69
C GLY A 495 -30.07 1.60 2.37
N GLY A 496 -30.14 2.92 2.35
CA GLY A 496 -29.86 3.75 1.18
C GLY A 496 -28.39 3.68 0.73
N ASP A 497 -28.17 4.07 -0.52
CA ASP A 497 -26.84 4.04 -1.15
C ASP A 497 -25.85 5.02 -0.47
N SER A 498 -24.99 4.46 0.36
CA SER A 498 -23.95 5.22 1.08
C SER A 498 -22.84 5.79 0.16
N SER A 499 -22.73 5.32 -1.09
CA SER A 499 -21.66 5.75 -2.03
C SER A 499 -21.80 7.24 -2.42
N ARG A 500 -23.03 7.75 -2.42
CA ARG A 500 -23.36 9.13 -2.80
C ARG A 500 -23.20 10.14 -1.66
N VAL A 501 -22.94 9.70 -0.43
CA VAL A 501 -22.77 10.60 0.72
C VAL A 501 -21.44 11.34 0.58
N GLY A 502 -21.50 12.67 0.52
CA GLY A 502 -20.31 13.53 0.54
C GLY A 502 -19.67 13.50 1.94
N LEU A 503 -18.40 13.15 2.02
CA LEU A 503 -17.65 13.11 3.27
C LEU A 503 -16.43 14.02 3.19
N LEU A 504 -16.19 14.77 4.24
CA LEU A 504 -14.99 15.56 4.48
C LEU A 504 -14.37 15.08 5.80
N PRO A 505 -13.64 13.96 5.78
CA PRO A 505 -13.15 13.34 6.99
C PRO A 505 -12.08 14.18 7.68
N ILE A 506 -12.17 14.25 8.99
CA ILE A 506 -11.18 14.81 9.90
C ILE A 506 -10.74 13.67 10.78
N GLY A 507 -9.49 13.67 11.23
CA GLY A 507 -9.07 12.60 12.10
C GLY A 507 -7.65 12.73 12.61
N LEU A 508 -7.32 11.74 13.41
CA LEU A 508 -6.02 11.61 14.06
C LEU A 508 -5.55 10.16 13.97
N SER A 509 -4.31 9.98 13.57
CA SER A 509 -3.59 8.71 13.68
C SER A 509 -2.56 8.82 14.78
N ILE A 510 -2.53 7.85 15.68
CA ILE A 510 -1.64 7.79 16.83
C ILE A 510 -0.83 6.50 16.69
N VAL A 511 0.47 6.61 16.50
CA VAL A 511 1.37 5.45 16.42
C VAL A 511 2.37 5.46 17.56
N PRO A 512 2.71 4.30 18.17
CA PRO A 512 3.67 4.26 19.25
C PRO A 512 5.03 4.75 18.76
N TYR A 513 5.72 5.48 19.62
CA TYR A 513 7.06 5.99 19.39
C TYR A 513 8.01 5.53 20.50
N HIS A 514 9.16 5.00 20.08
CA HIS A 514 10.25 4.65 20.96
C HIS A 514 11.53 5.26 20.38
N GLY A 515 12.05 6.28 21.02
CA GLY A 515 13.29 6.95 20.64
C GLY A 515 14.51 6.09 20.94
N GLU A 516 15.60 6.31 20.20
CA GLU A 516 16.90 5.65 20.44
C GLU A 516 17.47 5.98 21.83
N SER A 517 17.11 7.13 22.41
CA SER A 517 17.47 7.60 23.75
C SER A 517 16.62 7.01 24.88
N GLY A 518 15.68 6.10 24.57
CA GLY A 518 14.76 5.51 25.54
C GLY A 518 13.50 6.32 25.82
N GLU A 519 13.30 7.42 25.11
CA GLU A 519 12.05 8.20 25.17
C GLU A 519 10.89 7.37 24.63
N SER A 520 9.80 7.29 25.40
CA SER A 520 8.57 6.62 25.01
C SER A 520 7.44 7.62 24.87
N GLY A 521 6.62 7.47 23.83
CA GLY A 521 5.50 8.37 23.56
C GLY A 521 4.71 7.94 22.33
N SER A 522 4.09 8.88 21.68
CA SER A 522 3.33 8.66 20.45
C SER A 522 3.61 9.73 19.40
N MET A 523 3.67 9.29 18.13
CA MET A 523 3.60 10.20 16.99
C MET A 523 2.14 10.34 16.58
N VAL A 524 1.61 11.54 16.73
CA VAL A 524 0.21 11.87 16.37
C VAL A 524 0.19 12.63 15.07
N THR A 525 -0.56 12.13 14.10
CA THR A 525 -0.79 12.82 12.83
C THR A 525 -2.23 13.33 12.78
N VAL A 526 -2.39 14.64 12.71
CA VAL A 526 -3.68 15.32 12.62
C VAL A 526 -3.97 15.66 11.16
N GLY A 527 -5.19 15.40 10.69
CA GLY A 527 -5.62 15.73 9.34
C GLY A 527 -6.97 16.43 9.31
N PHE A 528 -7.04 17.57 8.63
CA PHE A 528 -8.27 18.33 8.39
C PHE A 528 -8.59 18.44 6.92
N HIS A 529 -9.90 18.41 6.59
CA HIS A 529 -10.42 18.72 5.27
C HIS A 529 -11.39 19.91 5.34
N ARG A 530 -11.29 20.80 4.36
CA ARG A 530 -12.22 21.92 4.21
C ARG A 530 -12.62 22.08 2.75
N LEU A 531 -13.91 22.18 2.48
CA LEU A 531 -14.44 22.49 1.15
C LEU A 531 -14.63 24.00 1.00
N LEU A 532 -14.00 24.57 -0.01
CA LEU A 532 -14.25 25.91 -0.51
C LEU A 532 -15.20 25.82 -1.69
N ARG A 533 -16.50 26.07 -1.44
CA ARG A 533 -17.55 25.93 -2.46
C ARG A 533 -17.38 27.00 -3.56
N ASN A 534 -17.64 26.60 -4.80
CA ASN A 534 -17.60 27.48 -5.97
C ASN A 534 -16.26 28.18 -6.18
N GLN A 535 -15.15 27.60 -5.71
CA GLN A 535 -13.80 28.12 -5.88
C GLN A 535 -12.97 27.23 -6.79
N VAL A 536 -11.91 27.80 -7.35
CA VAL A 536 -10.85 27.11 -8.08
C VAL A 536 -9.53 27.23 -7.32
N ILE A 537 -8.58 26.34 -7.60
CA ILE A 537 -7.31 26.27 -6.85
C ILE A 537 -6.53 27.59 -6.88
N SER A 538 -6.59 28.33 -8.00
CA SER A 538 -5.94 29.65 -8.13
C SER A 538 -6.48 30.72 -7.18
N ASN A 539 -7.68 30.52 -6.63
CA ASN A 539 -8.36 31.49 -5.75
C ASN A 539 -8.16 31.18 -4.26
N ILE A 540 -7.28 30.24 -3.92
CA ILE A 540 -6.94 29.94 -2.53
C ILE A 540 -6.19 31.15 -1.94
N THR A 541 -6.72 31.71 -0.88
CA THR A 541 -6.15 32.86 -0.19
C THR A 541 -5.24 32.45 0.97
N VAL A 542 -4.37 33.35 1.40
CA VAL A 542 -3.56 33.17 2.61
C VAL A 542 -4.43 32.95 3.85
N GLU A 543 -5.62 33.56 3.91
CA GLU A 543 -6.57 33.38 5.00
C GLU A 543 -7.11 31.94 5.04
N ASN A 544 -7.38 31.32 3.88
CA ASN A 544 -7.79 29.92 3.82
C ASN A 544 -6.70 29.00 4.41
N ILE A 545 -5.43 29.26 4.10
CA ILE A 545 -4.28 28.51 4.63
C ILE A 545 -4.15 28.73 6.15
N ASN A 546 -4.21 29.99 6.60
CA ASN A 546 -4.10 30.34 8.01
C ASN A 546 -5.23 29.74 8.85
N THR A 547 -6.44 29.63 8.30
CA THR A 547 -7.56 28.99 8.99
C THR A 547 -7.25 27.52 9.26
N LEU A 548 -6.75 26.77 8.26
CA LEU A 548 -6.38 25.37 8.45
C LEU A 548 -5.20 25.20 9.40
N ASN A 549 -4.18 26.08 9.30
CA ASN A 549 -3.05 26.07 10.24
C ASN A 549 -3.51 26.26 11.67
N ARG A 550 -4.45 27.18 11.91
CA ARG A 550 -5.01 27.45 13.24
C ARG A 550 -5.78 26.25 13.77
N LEU A 551 -6.64 25.60 12.97
CA LEU A 551 -7.38 24.42 13.39
C LEU A 551 -6.44 23.29 13.83
N VAL A 552 -5.39 23.01 13.03
CA VAL A 552 -4.39 22.00 13.36
C VAL A 552 -3.64 22.37 14.65
N ALA A 553 -3.19 23.63 14.77
CA ALA A 553 -2.44 24.09 15.94
C ALA A 553 -3.26 23.99 17.23
N GLN A 554 -4.52 24.41 17.20
CA GLN A 554 -5.43 24.30 18.34
C GLN A 554 -5.70 22.85 18.74
N THR A 555 -5.90 21.93 17.77
CA THR A 555 -6.05 20.51 18.04
C THR A 555 -4.79 19.94 18.70
N VAL A 556 -3.60 20.25 18.17
CA VAL A 556 -2.32 19.80 18.76
C VAL A 556 -2.14 20.34 20.16
N GLN A 557 -2.50 21.59 20.41
CA GLN A 557 -2.47 22.17 21.75
C GLN A 557 -3.41 21.44 22.70
N GLY A 558 -4.66 21.19 22.29
CA GLY A 558 -5.63 20.43 23.07
C GLY A 558 -5.17 19.02 23.40
N LEU A 559 -4.51 18.34 22.45
CA LEU A 559 -3.92 17.02 22.71
C LEU A 559 -2.80 17.05 23.75
N LYS A 560 -1.98 18.10 23.75
CA LYS A 560 -0.95 18.29 24.78
C LYS A 560 -1.56 18.56 26.15
N MET A 561 -2.64 19.35 26.21
CA MET A 561 -3.38 19.61 27.45
C MET A 561 -4.01 18.36 28.06
N LEU A 562 -4.45 17.39 27.22
CA LEU A 562 -4.95 16.10 27.72
C LEU A 562 -3.89 15.32 28.50
N VAL A 563 -2.61 15.46 28.15
CA VAL A 563 -1.51 14.64 28.67
C VAL A 563 -0.80 15.32 29.83
N ASP A 564 -0.84 16.64 29.90
CA ASP A 564 -0.14 17.45 30.90
C ASP A 564 -1.14 18.25 31.77
N PRO A 565 -1.84 17.58 32.71
CA PRO A 565 -2.83 18.23 33.55
C PRO A 565 -2.23 19.21 34.59
N LEU A 566 -0.89 19.28 34.71
CA LEU A 566 -0.23 20.15 35.69
C LEU A 566 -0.13 21.62 35.25
N ASN A 567 -0.60 21.98 34.06
CA ASN A 567 -0.69 23.38 33.63
C ASN A 567 -2.02 24.06 33.99
N GLU A 568 -2.89 23.45 34.78
CA GLU A 568 -4.18 24.05 35.20
C GLU A 568 -4.07 25.07 36.34
N GLU A 569 -2.92 25.36 36.91
CA GLU A 569 -2.77 26.39 37.97
C GLU A 569 -2.47 27.79 37.42
N GLY A 570 -2.74 28.03 36.12
CA GLY A 570 -2.41 29.29 35.44
C GLY A 570 -3.50 29.92 34.58
N MET A 571 -4.81 29.68 34.84
CA MET A 571 -5.89 30.47 34.27
C MET A 571 -6.90 30.90 35.31
#